data_a46e922ed151c32dcf1e1a808934bcc1
#
_entry.id   a46e922ed151c32dcf1e1a808934bcc1
#
_cell.length_a   1.000
_cell.length_b   1.000
_cell.length_c   1.000
_cell.angle_alpha   90.00
_cell.angle_beta   90.00
_cell.angle_gamma   90.00
#
_symmetry.space_group_name_H-M   'P 1'
#
loop_
_entity.id
_entity.type
_entity.pdbx_description
1 polymer ?
#
loop_
_entity_poly.entity_id
_entity_poly.type
_entity_poly.pdbx_seq_one_letter_code
_entity_poly.pdbx_strand_id
1 'polypeptide(L)'
;KNMINILEKNINNFALNVHANSLNSNYNKFTKYKKYNYLSMNKKEFQLGLNTAENNINYLIKDSKENKINYPFAVTLGNEGSVLVEKKKEQFVPSFFHKTIDTVGSGDAFFAITSALNKIKKDNLLNLFLGNVYAGLHALNIGNKKFVTKDELKKSINSILK
;
A
#
# COMPACT_ATOMS: atom_id res chain seq x y z
N LYS A 1 14.20 -14.79 -12.72
CA LYS A 1 15.38 -14.25 -11.97
C LYS A 1 16.11 -13.14 -12.75
N ASN A 2 16.30 -13.30 -14.06
CA ASN A 2 17.05 -12.30 -14.87
C ASN A 2 16.37 -10.95 -14.94
N MET A 3 15.04 -10.88 -15.12
CA MET A 3 14.32 -9.61 -15.28
C MET A 3 14.38 -8.75 -14.00
N ILE A 4 14.17 -9.34 -12.83
CA ILE A 4 14.30 -8.64 -11.54
C ILE A 4 15.70 -8.07 -11.37
N ASN A 5 16.73 -8.86 -11.67
CA ASN A 5 18.12 -8.42 -11.60
C ASN A 5 18.43 -7.26 -12.56
N ILE A 6 17.83 -7.27 -13.76
CA ILE A 6 17.97 -6.17 -14.73
C ILE A 6 17.31 -4.89 -14.20
N LEU A 7 16.09 -4.99 -13.66
CA LEU A 7 15.39 -3.88 -13.05
C LEU A 7 16.20 -3.28 -11.88
N GLU A 8 16.65 -4.12 -10.96
CA GLU A 8 17.43 -3.69 -9.78
C GLU A 8 18.79 -3.09 -10.11
N LYS A 9 19.38 -3.43 -11.27
CA LYS A 9 20.64 -2.84 -11.74
C LYS A 9 20.46 -1.50 -12.42
N ASN A 10 19.36 -1.33 -13.17
CA ASN A 10 19.18 -0.18 -14.06
C ASN A 10 18.24 0.89 -13.51
N ILE A 11 17.47 0.58 -12.46
CA ILE A 11 16.52 1.51 -11.87
C ILE A 11 16.97 1.82 -10.43
N ASN A 12 17.40 3.04 -10.19
CA ASN A 12 17.88 3.46 -8.87
C ASN A 12 16.75 3.79 -7.90
N ASN A 13 15.54 4.04 -8.39
CA ASN A 13 14.39 4.49 -7.59
C ASN A 13 13.11 3.89 -8.14
N PHE A 14 12.56 2.88 -7.48
CA PHE A 14 11.23 2.38 -7.84
C PHE A 14 10.39 2.06 -6.60
N ALA A 15 9.10 2.23 -6.74
CA ALA A 15 8.11 1.75 -5.80
C ALA A 15 7.63 0.37 -6.25
N LEU A 16 7.43 -0.51 -5.29
CA LEU A 16 7.00 -1.88 -5.52
C LEU A 16 5.57 -2.07 -5.03
N ASN A 17 4.73 -2.62 -5.88
CA ASN A 17 3.48 -3.26 -5.49
C ASN A 17 3.52 -4.70 -5.99
N VAL A 18 3.15 -5.62 -5.13
CA VAL A 18 3.01 -7.03 -5.51
C VAL A 18 1.53 -7.37 -5.54
N HIS A 19 1.12 -8.12 -6.52
CA HIS A 19 -0.26 -8.52 -6.67
C HIS A 19 -0.38 -10.03 -6.49
N ALA A 20 -1.09 -10.44 -5.45
CA ALA A 20 -1.41 -11.84 -5.19
C ALA A 20 -2.89 -12.10 -5.48
N ASN A 21 -3.15 -12.91 -6.48
CA ASN A 21 -4.47 -13.44 -6.77
C ASN A 21 -4.50 -14.97 -6.59
N SER A 22 -5.64 -15.59 -6.77
CA SER A 22 -5.82 -17.04 -6.60
C SER A 22 -4.89 -17.88 -7.48
N LEU A 23 -4.49 -17.37 -8.64
CA LEU A 23 -3.64 -18.07 -9.60
C LEU A 23 -2.15 -17.89 -9.34
N ASN A 24 -1.74 -16.78 -8.69
CA ASN A 24 -0.32 -16.45 -8.49
C ASN A 24 0.09 -16.24 -7.03
N SER A 25 -0.74 -16.67 -6.06
CA SER A 25 -0.57 -16.35 -4.63
C SER A 25 0.81 -16.71 -4.07
N ASN A 26 1.50 -17.71 -4.61
CA ASN A 26 2.83 -18.13 -4.17
C ASN A 26 3.97 -17.65 -5.07
N TYR A 27 3.70 -17.07 -6.23
CA TYR A 27 4.72 -16.74 -7.21
C TYR A 27 5.27 -15.33 -7.10
N ASN A 28 4.47 -14.36 -6.71
CA ASN A 28 4.84 -12.94 -6.73
C ASN A 28 4.94 -12.34 -5.32
N LYS A 29 5.84 -12.89 -4.49
CA LYS A 29 6.12 -12.37 -3.16
C LYS A 29 7.06 -11.17 -3.24
N PHE A 30 6.82 -10.14 -2.40
CA PHE A 30 7.70 -8.97 -2.33
C PHE A 30 9.14 -9.32 -1.93
N THR A 31 9.34 -10.43 -1.21
CA THR A 31 10.65 -10.93 -0.79
C THR A 31 11.58 -11.35 -1.93
N LYS A 32 11.06 -11.44 -3.16
CA LYS A 32 11.89 -11.66 -4.36
C LYS A 32 12.68 -10.42 -4.78
N TYR A 33 12.26 -9.24 -4.33
CA TYR A 33 12.84 -7.95 -4.70
C TYR A 33 13.73 -7.46 -3.56
N LYS A 34 14.98 -7.13 -3.87
CA LYS A 34 15.97 -6.70 -2.88
C LYS A 34 16.11 -5.20 -2.79
N LYS A 35 15.77 -4.47 -3.87
CA LYS A 35 15.90 -3.02 -3.96
C LYS A 35 14.55 -2.41 -4.33
N TYR A 36 14.08 -1.51 -3.50
CA TYR A 36 12.94 -0.62 -3.73
C TYR A 36 12.99 0.50 -2.70
N ASN A 37 12.38 1.63 -3.02
CA ASN A 37 12.36 2.81 -2.15
C ASN A 37 11.05 2.94 -1.39
N TYR A 38 10.03 2.23 -1.84
CA TYR A 38 8.72 2.16 -1.22
C TYR A 38 8.04 0.86 -1.64
N LEU A 39 7.37 0.21 -0.70
CA LEU A 39 6.58 -0.99 -0.94
C LEU A 39 5.16 -0.76 -0.43
N SER A 40 4.16 -1.12 -1.23
CA SER A 40 2.77 -1.19 -0.79
C SER A 40 2.21 -2.58 -1.07
N MET A 41 1.46 -3.11 -0.12
CA MET A 41 0.83 -4.42 -0.21
C MET A 41 -0.42 -4.48 0.66
N ASN A 42 -1.30 -5.41 0.39
CA ASN A 42 -2.38 -5.71 1.32
C ASN A 42 -1.94 -6.72 2.39
N LYS A 43 -2.76 -6.87 3.44
CA LYS A 43 -2.48 -7.78 4.55
C LYS A 43 -2.22 -9.21 4.09
N LYS A 44 -2.97 -9.70 3.10
CA LYS A 44 -2.79 -11.06 2.55
C LYS A 44 -1.44 -11.23 1.84
N GLU A 45 -1.05 -10.25 1.07
CA GLU A 45 0.25 -10.22 0.39
C GLU A 45 1.40 -10.15 1.40
N PHE A 46 1.19 -9.42 2.50
CA PHE A 46 2.14 -9.35 3.61
C PHE A 46 2.32 -10.72 4.27
N GLN A 47 1.23 -11.39 4.62
CA GLN A 47 1.24 -12.77 5.13
C GLN A 47 1.97 -13.74 4.20
N LEU A 48 1.65 -13.70 2.90
CA LEU A 48 2.28 -14.55 1.89
C LEU A 48 3.78 -14.28 1.76
N GLY A 49 4.19 -13.03 1.85
CA GLY A 49 5.61 -12.66 1.81
C GLY A 49 6.39 -13.18 3.00
N LEU A 50 5.80 -13.15 4.18
CA LEU A 50 6.36 -13.65 5.44
C LEU A 50 6.19 -15.17 5.63
N ASN A 51 5.48 -15.85 4.74
CA ASN A 51 5.14 -17.28 4.85
C ASN A 51 4.39 -17.65 6.14
N THR A 52 3.46 -16.82 6.58
CA THR A 52 2.69 -16.98 7.82
C THR A 52 1.19 -16.87 7.58
N ALA A 53 0.41 -17.53 8.43
CA ALA A 53 -1.04 -17.39 8.52
C ALA A 53 -1.48 -16.42 9.64
N GLU A 54 -0.54 -15.79 10.35
CA GLU A 54 -0.82 -14.83 11.41
C GLU A 54 -1.69 -13.67 10.93
N ASN A 55 -2.72 -13.33 11.69
CA ASN A 55 -3.68 -12.29 11.34
C ASN A 55 -3.46 -10.97 12.07
N ASN A 56 -2.73 -10.99 13.18
CA ASN A 56 -2.46 -9.78 13.94
C ASN A 56 -1.39 -8.93 13.25
N ILE A 57 -1.76 -7.71 12.86
CA ILE A 57 -0.86 -6.81 12.12
C ILE A 57 0.41 -6.47 12.92
N ASN A 58 0.32 -6.35 14.25
CA ASN A 58 1.48 -6.02 15.09
C ASN A 58 2.51 -7.16 15.09
N TYR A 59 2.05 -8.42 15.10
CA TYR A 59 2.94 -9.57 14.95
C TYR A 59 3.57 -9.65 13.57
N LEU A 60 2.80 -9.39 12.51
CA LEU A 60 3.34 -9.33 11.15
C LEU A 60 4.41 -8.24 11.01
N ILE A 61 4.19 -7.07 11.59
CA ILE A 61 5.18 -5.98 11.58
C ILE A 61 6.44 -6.38 12.36
N LYS A 62 6.29 -7.02 13.52
CA LYS A 62 7.45 -7.51 14.29
C LYS A 62 8.25 -8.53 13.49
N ASP A 63 7.59 -9.53 12.92
CA ASP A 63 8.21 -10.55 12.07
C ASP A 63 8.92 -9.94 10.85
N SER A 64 8.33 -8.90 10.26
CA SER A 64 8.94 -8.17 9.13
C SER A 64 10.27 -7.52 9.46
N LYS A 65 10.44 -7.04 10.71
CA LYS A 65 11.71 -6.45 11.19
C LYS A 65 12.80 -7.51 11.31
N GLU A 66 12.45 -8.70 11.77
CA GLU A 66 13.35 -9.84 11.87
C GLU A 66 13.78 -10.32 10.47
N ASN A 67 12.87 -10.29 9.50
CA ASN A 67 13.11 -10.65 8.10
C ASN A 67 13.79 -9.56 7.25
N LYS A 68 14.24 -8.44 7.87
CA LYS A 68 15.00 -7.35 7.24
C LYS A 68 14.35 -6.77 5.98
N ILE A 69 13.04 -6.54 6.03
CA ILE A 69 12.30 -5.88 4.94
C ILE A 69 12.76 -4.42 4.81
N ASN A 70 12.91 -3.94 3.58
CA ASN A 70 13.29 -2.55 3.34
C ASN A 70 12.16 -1.59 3.72
N TYR A 71 12.55 -0.45 4.28
CA TYR A 71 11.65 0.62 4.69
C TYR A 71 11.71 1.82 3.74
N PRO A 72 10.65 2.63 3.63
CA PRO A 72 9.32 2.44 4.23
C PRO A 72 8.46 1.47 3.44
N PHE A 73 7.49 0.84 4.12
CA PHE A 73 6.45 0.09 3.44
C PHE A 73 5.08 0.35 4.08
N ALA A 74 4.02 0.27 3.27
CA ALA A 74 2.64 0.40 3.71
C ALA A 74 1.88 -0.91 3.54
N VAL A 75 1.00 -1.20 4.50
CA VAL A 75 0.08 -2.35 4.44
C VAL A 75 -1.35 -1.83 4.50
N THR A 76 -2.15 -2.14 3.48
CA THR A 76 -3.58 -1.84 3.49
C THR A 76 -4.35 -2.93 4.21
N LEU A 77 -5.31 -2.53 5.04
CA LEU A 77 -6.11 -3.38 5.94
C LEU A 77 -7.60 -3.35 5.56
N GLY A 78 -7.92 -3.00 4.33
CA GLY A 78 -9.29 -2.87 3.84
C GLY A 78 -10.06 -1.78 4.60
N ASN A 79 -11.22 -2.13 5.16
CA ASN A 79 -12.08 -1.18 5.89
C ASN A 79 -11.47 -0.67 7.22
N GLU A 80 -10.40 -1.27 7.69
CA GLU A 80 -9.70 -0.80 8.88
C GLU A 80 -8.78 0.38 8.56
N GLY A 81 -8.33 0.52 7.31
CA GLY A 81 -7.41 1.59 6.89
C GLY A 81 -6.07 1.07 6.43
N SER A 82 -4.98 1.70 6.86
CA SER A 82 -3.62 1.28 6.49
C SER A 82 -2.60 1.61 7.58
N VAL A 83 -1.49 0.89 7.57
CA VAL A 83 -0.33 1.13 8.43
C VAL A 83 0.89 1.40 7.57
N LEU A 84 1.67 2.42 7.92
CA LEU A 84 2.99 2.68 7.38
C LEU A 84 4.03 2.21 8.40
N VAL A 85 4.98 1.45 7.94
CA VAL A 85 6.10 0.97 8.76
C VAL A 85 7.38 1.63 8.27
N GLU A 86 8.00 2.35 9.17
CA GLU A 86 9.30 2.97 9.00
C GLU A 86 10.33 2.32 9.95
N LYS A 87 11.59 2.58 9.76
CA LYS A 87 12.67 1.96 10.53
C LYS A 87 12.49 2.13 12.06
N LYS A 88 11.96 3.28 12.50
CA LYS A 88 11.85 3.63 13.93
C LYS A 88 10.43 3.79 14.44
N LYS A 89 9.44 3.84 13.57
CA LYS A 89 8.03 4.10 13.95
C LYS A 89 7.06 3.40 13.02
N GLU A 90 5.88 3.22 13.55
CA GLU A 90 4.70 2.74 12.83
C GLU A 90 3.62 3.80 12.94
N GLN A 91 2.90 4.03 11.86
CA GLN A 91 1.84 5.04 11.80
C GLN A 91 0.60 4.41 11.19
N PHE A 92 -0.50 4.46 11.91
CA PHE A 92 -1.79 3.96 11.46
C PHE A 92 -2.68 5.11 11.04
N VAL A 93 -3.39 4.94 9.93
CA VAL A 93 -4.45 5.85 9.49
C VAL A 93 -5.70 5.01 9.22
N PRO A 94 -6.83 5.29 9.90
CA PRO A 94 -8.07 4.55 9.71
C PRO A 94 -8.67 4.80 8.32
N SER A 95 -9.58 3.92 7.92
CA SER A 95 -10.43 4.19 6.77
C SER A 95 -11.46 5.28 7.10
N PHE A 96 -11.69 6.19 6.15
CA PHE A 96 -12.70 7.24 6.26
C PHE A 96 -14.01 6.87 5.56
N PHE A 97 -14.05 5.71 4.90
CA PHE A 97 -15.19 5.26 4.11
C PHE A 97 -15.63 3.87 4.59
N HIS A 98 -16.75 3.83 5.32
CA HIS A 98 -17.27 2.58 5.90
C HIS A 98 -18.20 1.83 4.95
N LYS A 99 -18.75 2.50 3.94
CA LYS A 99 -19.63 1.89 2.93
C LYS A 99 -18.96 2.02 1.57
N THR A 100 -18.39 0.96 1.08
CA THR A 100 -17.79 0.87 -0.25
C THR A 100 -18.73 0.13 -1.21
N ILE A 101 -18.70 0.49 -2.48
CA ILE A 101 -19.51 -0.15 -3.53
C ILE A 101 -18.69 -1.27 -4.17
N ASP A 102 -17.45 -0.97 -4.54
CA ASP A 102 -16.55 -1.93 -5.17
C ASP A 102 -15.10 -1.65 -4.72
N THR A 103 -14.46 -2.64 -4.14
CA THR A 103 -13.08 -2.52 -3.66
C THR A 103 -12.03 -2.94 -4.69
N VAL A 104 -12.45 -3.41 -5.87
CA VAL A 104 -11.52 -3.79 -6.95
C VAL A 104 -10.73 -2.56 -7.40
N GLY A 105 -9.40 -2.66 -7.45
CA GLY A 105 -8.51 -1.57 -7.82
C GLY A 105 -8.22 -0.54 -6.71
N SER A 106 -8.86 -0.63 -5.54
CA SER A 106 -8.59 0.31 -4.44
C SER A 106 -7.15 0.23 -3.93
N GLY A 107 -6.56 -0.96 -3.90
CA GLY A 107 -5.15 -1.16 -3.57
C GLY A 107 -4.22 -0.51 -4.60
N ASP A 108 -4.53 -0.61 -5.87
CA ASP A 108 -3.78 0.03 -6.96
C ASP A 108 -3.91 1.56 -6.89
N ALA A 109 -5.11 2.07 -6.59
CA ALA A 109 -5.36 3.50 -6.39
C ALA A 109 -4.56 4.03 -5.18
N PHE A 110 -4.54 3.31 -4.07
CA PHE A 110 -3.71 3.61 -2.91
C PHE A 110 -2.23 3.66 -3.27
N PHE A 111 -1.73 2.63 -3.94
CA PHE A 111 -0.33 2.54 -4.37
C PHE A 111 0.05 3.68 -5.31
N ALA A 112 -0.77 3.98 -6.30
CA ALA A 112 -0.49 5.02 -7.29
C ALA A 112 -0.24 6.38 -6.61
N ILE A 113 -1.12 6.79 -5.69
CA ILE A 113 -0.99 8.08 -5.01
C ILE A 113 0.16 8.08 -4.00
N THR A 114 0.29 7.03 -3.18
CA THR A 114 1.32 6.98 -2.13
C THR A 114 2.72 6.86 -2.70
N SER A 115 2.93 6.10 -3.78
CA SER A 115 4.23 5.98 -4.44
C SER A 115 4.68 7.29 -5.08
N ALA A 116 3.77 8.03 -5.72
CA ALA A 116 4.05 9.34 -6.29
C ALA A 116 4.41 10.36 -5.20
N LEU A 117 3.64 10.41 -4.11
CA LEU A 117 3.86 11.32 -2.99
C LEU A 117 5.13 10.98 -2.21
N ASN A 118 5.45 9.70 -2.02
CA ASN A 118 6.67 9.27 -1.34
C ASN A 118 7.94 9.78 -2.05
N LYS A 119 7.89 9.96 -3.36
CA LYS A 119 8.98 10.55 -4.14
C LYS A 119 9.10 12.07 -3.94
N ILE A 120 7.99 12.76 -3.72
CA ILE A 120 7.92 14.23 -3.72
C ILE A 120 7.99 14.79 -2.30
N LYS A 121 7.27 14.20 -1.35
CA LYS A 121 7.14 14.69 0.02
C LYS A 121 7.64 13.67 1.03
N LYS A 122 8.37 14.19 2.04
CA LYS A 122 8.92 13.38 3.14
C LYS A 122 7.92 13.14 4.29
N ASP A 123 6.73 13.74 4.24
CA ASP A 123 5.69 13.50 5.26
C ASP A 123 4.91 12.24 4.91
N ASN A 124 5.37 11.15 5.48
CA ASN A 124 4.82 9.83 5.21
C ASN A 124 3.42 9.63 5.82
N LEU A 125 3.10 10.31 6.92
CA LEU A 125 1.75 10.24 7.51
C LEU A 125 0.72 10.92 6.60
N LEU A 126 1.06 12.09 6.07
CA LEU A 126 0.21 12.78 5.09
C LEU A 126 0.03 11.95 3.82
N ASN A 127 1.10 11.30 3.35
CA ASN A 127 1.03 10.43 2.18
C ASN A 127 0.09 9.24 2.43
N LEU A 128 0.16 8.63 3.62
CA LEU A 128 -0.73 7.54 4.02
C LEU A 128 -2.20 7.98 4.11
N PHE A 129 -2.45 9.15 4.72
CA PHE A 129 -3.78 9.76 4.80
C PHE A 129 -4.37 9.98 3.40
N LEU A 130 -3.62 10.63 2.50
CA LEU A 130 -4.06 10.88 1.12
C LEU A 130 -4.31 9.58 0.36
N GLY A 131 -3.49 8.56 0.58
CA GLY A 131 -3.68 7.22 0.04
C GLY A 131 -5.01 6.60 0.47
N ASN A 132 -5.33 6.65 1.77
CA ASN A 132 -6.61 6.13 2.28
C ASN A 132 -7.82 6.91 1.74
N VAL A 133 -7.76 8.23 1.69
CA VAL A 133 -8.86 9.04 1.14
C VAL A 133 -9.06 8.73 -0.34
N TYR A 134 -7.99 8.66 -1.12
CA TYR A 134 -8.07 8.40 -2.55
C TYR A 134 -8.58 6.98 -2.86
N ALA A 135 -8.07 5.98 -2.16
CA ALA A 135 -8.52 4.60 -2.30
C ALA A 135 -9.99 4.43 -1.88
N GLY A 136 -10.40 5.11 -0.80
CA GLY A 136 -11.79 5.10 -0.34
C GLY A 136 -12.75 5.75 -1.35
N LEU A 137 -12.38 6.90 -1.92
CA LEU A 137 -13.15 7.54 -3.01
C LEU A 137 -13.23 6.65 -4.24
N HIS A 138 -12.16 5.95 -4.60
CA HIS A 138 -12.16 4.98 -5.68
C HIS A 138 -13.17 3.87 -5.43
N ALA A 139 -13.22 3.34 -4.21
CA ALA A 139 -14.14 2.26 -3.81
C ALA A 139 -15.63 2.66 -3.75
N LEU A 140 -15.95 3.94 -3.86
CA LEU A 140 -17.34 4.43 -4.05
C LEU A 140 -17.82 4.31 -5.49
N ASN A 141 -16.97 3.94 -6.44
CA ASN A 141 -17.33 3.77 -7.83
C ASN A 141 -17.38 2.28 -8.20
N ILE A 142 -18.23 1.91 -9.16
CA ILE A 142 -18.32 0.54 -9.67
C ILE A 142 -17.18 0.30 -10.66
N GLY A 143 -16.29 -0.62 -10.34
CA GLY A 143 -15.14 -0.96 -11.18
C GLY A 143 -14.23 0.25 -11.43
N ASN A 144 -13.39 0.15 -12.42
CA ASN A 144 -12.47 1.22 -12.83
C ASN A 144 -13.08 2.20 -13.85
N LYS A 145 -14.42 2.39 -13.82
CA LYS A 145 -15.12 3.22 -14.80
C LYS A 145 -14.88 4.71 -14.64
N LYS A 146 -14.56 5.16 -13.44
CA LYS A 146 -14.34 6.58 -13.14
C LYS A 146 -13.10 6.74 -12.26
N PHE A 147 -12.23 7.66 -12.64
CA PHE A 147 -11.08 8.06 -11.80
C PHE A 147 -11.51 9.15 -10.81
N VAL A 148 -10.84 9.18 -9.66
CA VAL A 148 -11.04 10.20 -8.64
C VAL A 148 -10.40 11.51 -9.10
N THR A 149 -11.20 12.56 -9.22
CA THR A 149 -10.73 13.87 -9.63
C THR A 149 -10.06 14.64 -8.47
N LYS A 150 -9.24 15.64 -8.82
CA LYS A 150 -8.62 16.52 -7.83
C LYS A 150 -9.64 17.25 -6.95
N ASP A 151 -10.79 17.64 -7.54
CA ASP A 151 -11.83 18.36 -6.81
C ASP A 151 -12.62 17.45 -5.86
N GLU A 152 -12.90 16.21 -6.26
CA GLU A 152 -13.49 15.19 -5.38
C GLU A 152 -12.55 14.90 -4.20
N LEU A 153 -11.26 14.74 -4.45
CA LEU A 153 -10.26 14.53 -3.39
C LEU A 153 -10.22 15.72 -2.43
N LYS A 154 -10.16 16.96 -2.92
CA LYS A 154 -10.16 18.17 -2.09
C LYS A 154 -11.43 18.31 -1.25
N LYS A 155 -12.61 18.11 -1.85
CA LYS A 155 -13.89 18.15 -1.14
C LYS A 155 -13.94 17.12 -0.01
N SER A 156 -13.47 15.91 -0.28
CA SER A 156 -13.43 14.82 0.71
C SER A 156 -12.49 15.16 1.87
N ILE A 157 -11.28 15.63 1.59
CA ILE A 157 -10.31 16.05 2.60
C ILE A 157 -10.91 17.15 3.48
N ASN A 158 -11.51 18.18 2.90
CA ASN A 158 -12.13 19.26 3.65
C ASN A 158 -13.30 18.77 4.52
N SER A 159 -14.01 17.75 4.10
CA SER A 159 -15.10 17.15 4.89
C SER A 159 -14.58 16.31 6.07
N ILE A 160 -13.46 15.64 5.91
CA ILE A 160 -12.84 14.80 6.95
C ILE A 160 -12.16 15.66 8.03
N LEU A 161 -11.60 16.81 7.65
CA LEU A 161 -10.84 17.68 8.55
C LEU A 161 -11.68 18.76 9.26
N LYS A 162 -12.99 18.82 9.02
CA LYS A 162 -13.94 19.69 9.75
C LYS A 162 -14.40 19.05 11.04
#